data_2957d6155a8d761fa1243ca636d103ba
#
_entry.id   2957d6155a8d761fa1243ca636d103ba
#
_cell.length_a   1.000
_cell.length_b   1.000
_cell.length_c   1.000
_cell.angle_alpha   90.00
_cell.angle_beta   90.00
_cell.angle_gamma   90.00
#
_symmetry.space_group_name_H-M   'P 1'
#
loop_
_entity.id
_entity.type
_entity.pdbx_description
1 polymer ?
#
loop_
_entity_poly.entity_id
_entity_poly.type
_entity_poly.pdbx_seq_one_letter_code
_entity_poly.pdbx_strand_id
1 'polypeptide(L)'
;MEKIASFTIDHIKLQPGLYVSRRDRIGAETVTTFDLRITSPNDEPVMNTAEIHAMEHLGATYLRNNELWKDHVIYFGPMGCRTGFYLLLAGELSSEAILPLVTGCFKFIAEYEGEIPGASARDCGNYLDLNLPMAKYWAKRYYELLRTIPEDRLVYPE
;
A
#
# COMPACT_ATOMS: atom_id res chain seq x y z
N MET A 1 21.97 10.43 17.06
CA MET A 1 21.00 10.53 15.96
C MET A 1 19.66 10.06 16.51
N GLU A 2 18.61 10.85 16.42
CA GLU A 2 17.29 10.47 16.92
C GLU A 2 16.63 9.44 16.00
N LYS A 3 15.79 8.54 16.56
CA LYS A 3 15.02 7.58 15.74
C LYS A 3 13.96 8.33 14.93
N ILE A 4 13.84 7.99 13.66
CA ILE A 4 12.75 8.47 12.81
C ILE A 4 11.44 7.76 13.13
N ALA A 5 10.30 8.37 12.80
CA ALA A 5 8.97 7.85 13.16
C ALA A 5 8.75 6.38 12.78
N SER A 6 9.18 5.97 11.59
CA SER A 6 9.05 4.57 11.14
C SER A 6 9.87 3.54 11.95
N PHE A 7 10.86 3.98 12.73
CA PHE A 7 11.64 3.10 13.61
C PHE A 7 11.15 3.09 15.07
N THR A 8 10.10 3.84 15.38
CA THR A 8 9.48 3.85 16.72
C THR A 8 8.34 2.84 16.84
N ILE A 9 7.87 2.28 15.74
CA ILE A 9 6.80 1.27 15.71
C ILE A 9 7.37 -0.07 16.16
N ASP A 10 6.66 -0.77 17.04
CA ASP A 10 7.01 -2.12 17.46
C ASP A 10 6.71 -3.14 16.35
N HIS A 11 7.72 -3.47 15.53
CA HIS A 11 7.58 -4.40 14.42
C HIS A 11 7.43 -5.87 14.86
N ILE A 12 7.61 -6.20 16.14
CA ILE A 12 7.34 -7.53 16.69
C ILE A 12 5.84 -7.73 16.90
N LYS A 13 5.15 -6.66 17.32
CA LYS A 13 3.71 -6.67 17.54
C LYS A 13 2.91 -6.33 16.28
N LEU A 14 3.54 -5.69 15.30
CA LEU A 14 2.87 -5.19 14.10
C LEU A 14 2.34 -6.34 13.24
N GLN A 15 1.06 -6.29 12.93
CA GLN A 15 0.36 -7.27 12.13
C GLN A 15 -0.09 -6.68 10.78
N PRO A 16 -0.49 -7.49 9.79
CA PRO A 16 -1.14 -6.99 8.60
C PRO A 16 -2.35 -6.10 8.93
N GLY A 17 -2.45 -4.96 8.27
CA GLY A 17 -3.47 -3.95 8.58
C GLY A 17 -3.34 -2.71 7.71
N LEU A 18 -4.09 -1.68 8.07
CA LEU A 18 -4.11 -0.37 7.41
C LEU A 18 -3.94 0.71 8.48
N TYR A 19 -2.79 1.37 8.51
CA TYR A 19 -2.43 2.26 9.60
C TYR A 19 -2.12 3.68 9.10
N VAL A 20 -2.46 4.69 9.90
CA VAL A 20 -1.86 6.02 9.75
C VAL A 20 -0.44 5.96 10.27
N SER A 21 0.54 6.08 9.39
CA SER A 21 1.96 6.10 9.76
C SER A 21 2.36 7.44 10.36
N ARG A 22 1.98 8.54 9.69
CA ARG A 22 2.23 9.90 10.17
C ARG A 22 1.39 10.92 9.42
N ARG A 23 1.32 12.13 9.97
CA ARG A 23 0.77 13.32 9.33
C ARG A 23 1.84 14.39 9.30
N ASP A 24 2.15 14.90 8.11
CA ASP A 24 3.13 15.95 7.90
C ASP A 24 2.41 17.23 7.48
N ARG A 25 2.69 18.37 8.15
CA ARG A 25 2.19 19.67 7.73
C ARG A 25 3.19 20.35 6.81
N ILE A 26 2.74 20.77 5.63
CA ILE A 26 3.54 21.48 4.63
C ILE A 26 2.83 22.80 4.34
N GLY A 27 3.25 23.87 5.04
CA GLY A 27 2.52 25.13 5.01
C GLY A 27 1.12 25.02 5.64
N ALA A 28 0.08 25.33 4.89
CA ALA A 28 -1.31 25.20 5.32
C ALA A 28 -1.90 23.80 5.10
N GLU A 29 -1.21 22.95 4.31
CA GLU A 29 -1.70 21.65 3.90
C GLU A 29 -1.18 20.53 4.82
N THR A 30 -1.91 19.44 4.86
CA THR A 30 -1.52 18.21 5.55
C THR A 30 -1.36 17.08 4.54
N VAL A 31 -0.34 16.26 4.72
CA VAL A 31 -0.15 15.01 3.99
C VAL A 31 -0.22 13.87 4.99
N THR A 32 -1.13 12.92 4.77
CA THR A 32 -1.23 11.70 5.56
C THR A 32 -0.52 10.55 4.84
N THR A 33 0.43 9.93 5.51
CA THR A 33 1.12 8.71 5.06
C THR A 33 0.45 7.50 5.70
N PHE A 34 -0.01 6.57 4.88
CA PHE A 34 -0.60 5.30 5.31
C PHE A 34 0.37 4.16 5.11
N ASP A 35 0.41 3.27 6.08
CA ASP A 35 1.10 1.99 6.05
C ASP A 35 0.08 0.90 5.67
N LEU A 36 0.21 0.38 4.47
CA LEU A 36 -0.57 -0.74 3.96
C LEU A 36 0.24 -2.02 4.23
N ARG A 37 0.09 -2.57 5.43
CA ARG A 37 0.87 -3.73 5.87
C ARG A 37 0.23 -5.01 5.40
N ILE A 38 0.91 -5.73 4.49
CA ILE A 38 0.38 -6.94 3.84
C ILE A 38 0.85 -8.22 4.53
N THR A 39 2.11 -8.23 4.99
CA THR A 39 2.70 -9.39 5.69
C THR A 39 3.11 -9.03 7.11
N SER A 40 3.07 -10.01 8.01
CA SER A 40 3.56 -9.86 9.39
C SER A 40 5.08 -9.67 9.38
N PRO A 41 5.61 -8.53 9.87
CA PRO A 41 7.05 -8.30 9.87
C PRO A 41 7.80 -9.35 10.69
N ASN A 42 8.89 -9.88 10.14
CA ASN A 42 9.78 -10.86 10.78
C ASN A 42 9.15 -12.21 11.17
N ASP A 43 7.88 -12.44 10.83
CA ASP A 43 7.13 -13.63 11.20
C ASP A 43 6.76 -14.50 9.98
N GLU A 44 6.48 -13.88 8.85
CA GLU A 44 6.15 -14.59 7.62
C GLU A 44 7.03 -14.15 6.43
N PRO A 45 7.06 -14.92 5.31
CA PRO A 45 7.80 -14.54 4.12
C PRO A 45 7.37 -13.19 3.56
N VAL A 46 8.34 -12.40 3.10
CA VAL A 46 8.09 -11.12 2.43
C VAL A 46 7.74 -11.35 0.95
N MET A 47 7.10 -10.35 0.34
CA MET A 47 6.83 -10.33 -1.11
C MET A 47 8.15 -10.22 -1.89
N ASN A 48 8.23 -10.84 -3.07
CA ASN A 48 9.36 -10.69 -3.97
C ASN A 48 9.24 -9.43 -4.84
N THR A 49 10.36 -9.03 -5.48
CA THR A 49 10.44 -7.78 -6.24
C THR A 49 9.45 -7.71 -7.40
N ALA A 50 9.34 -8.78 -8.18
CA ALA A 50 8.48 -8.82 -9.37
C ALA A 50 6.99 -8.73 -9.05
N GLU A 51 6.57 -9.31 -7.95
CA GLU A 51 5.16 -9.23 -7.49
C GLU A 51 4.84 -7.85 -6.89
N ILE A 52 5.75 -7.28 -6.11
CA ILE A 52 5.64 -5.92 -5.59
C ILE A 52 5.56 -4.90 -6.73
N HIS A 53 6.44 -5.03 -7.72
CA HIS A 53 6.49 -4.14 -8.88
C HIS A 53 5.19 -4.19 -9.70
N ALA A 54 4.64 -5.39 -9.91
CA ALA A 54 3.35 -5.54 -10.56
C ALA A 54 2.21 -4.90 -9.76
N MET A 55 2.20 -5.07 -8.43
CA MET A 55 1.23 -4.43 -7.55
C MET A 55 1.35 -2.91 -7.54
N GLU A 56 2.58 -2.37 -7.61
CA GLU A 56 2.82 -0.93 -7.72
C GLU A 56 2.19 -0.35 -8.98
N HIS A 57 2.45 -0.95 -10.15
CA HIS A 57 1.88 -0.50 -11.43
C HIS A 57 0.35 -0.52 -11.41
N LEU A 58 -0.25 -1.60 -10.95
CA LEU A 58 -1.70 -1.77 -10.90
C LEU A 58 -2.34 -0.84 -9.86
N GLY A 59 -1.76 -0.76 -8.67
CA GLY A 59 -2.25 0.11 -7.60
C GLY A 59 -2.17 1.59 -7.96
N ALA A 60 -1.03 2.04 -8.52
CA ALA A 60 -0.88 3.41 -8.98
C ALA A 60 -1.88 3.74 -10.09
N THR A 61 -2.11 2.81 -11.03
CA THR A 61 -3.10 2.97 -12.10
C THR A 61 -4.51 3.12 -11.51
N TYR A 62 -4.91 2.26 -10.58
CA TYR A 62 -6.22 2.35 -9.94
C TYR A 62 -6.41 3.64 -9.17
N LEU A 63 -5.45 4.00 -8.31
CA LEU A 63 -5.54 5.16 -7.44
C LEU A 63 -5.63 6.47 -8.23
N ARG A 64 -4.78 6.63 -9.26
CA ARG A 64 -4.76 7.85 -10.09
C ARG A 64 -5.89 7.94 -11.11
N ASN A 65 -6.67 6.89 -11.29
CA ASN A 65 -7.90 6.90 -12.09
C ASN A 65 -9.17 6.84 -11.24
N ASN A 66 -9.07 6.84 -9.91
CA ASN A 66 -10.22 6.87 -9.02
C ASN A 66 -10.85 8.26 -9.01
N GLU A 67 -12.11 8.37 -9.40
CA GLU A 67 -12.82 9.67 -9.58
C GLU A 67 -12.90 10.51 -8.30
N LEU A 68 -12.94 9.87 -7.13
CA LEU A 68 -13.06 10.56 -5.85
C LEU A 68 -11.69 10.95 -5.26
N TRP A 69 -10.64 10.20 -5.58
CA TRP A 69 -9.36 10.30 -4.87
C TRP A 69 -8.17 10.70 -5.73
N LYS A 70 -8.28 10.68 -7.07
CA LYS A 70 -7.15 10.94 -8.00
C LYS A 70 -6.38 12.22 -7.70
N ASP A 71 -7.08 13.28 -7.29
CA ASP A 71 -6.50 14.59 -7.02
C ASP A 71 -5.84 14.67 -5.61
N HIS A 72 -6.09 13.68 -4.75
CA HIS A 72 -5.46 13.55 -3.42
C HIS A 72 -4.23 12.66 -3.43
N VAL A 73 -4.03 11.84 -4.47
CA VAL A 73 -2.92 10.87 -4.52
C VAL A 73 -1.60 11.57 -4.77
N ILE A 74 -0.70 11.49 -3.80
CA ILE A 74 0.66 12.03 -3.89
C ILE A 74 1.62 10.92 -4.32
N TYR A 75 1.60 9.78 -3.63
CA TYR A 75 2.51 8.67 -3.89
C TYR A 75 1.90 7.33 -3.46
N PHE A 76 2.18 6.29 -4.23
CA PHE A 76 1.97 4.90 -3.86
C PHE A 76 3.20 4.09 -4.26
N GLY A 77 3.78 3.35 -3.33
CA GLY A 77 4.97 2.56 -3.62
C GLY A 77 5.35 1.62 -2.48
N PRO A 78 6.18 0.60 -2.78
CA PRO A 78 6.55 -0.44 -1.84
C PRO A 78 7.52 0.06 -0.77
N MET A 79 7.45 -0.58 0.40
CA MET A 79 8.46 -0.44 1.44
C MET A 79 9.71 -1.24 1.09
N GLY A 80 10.89 -0.75 1.47
CA GLY A 80 12.16 -1.45 1.25
C GLY A 80 12.24 -2.82 1.94
N CYS A 81 11.51 -3.02 3.04
CA CYS A 81 11.41 -4.31 3.74
C CYS A 81 10.49 -5.32 3.05
N ARG A 82 9.76 -4.91 2.01
CA ARG A 82 8.86 -5.74 1.20
C ARG A 82 7.70 -6.39 1.97
N THR A 83 7.28 -5.78 3.08
CA THR A 83 6.14 -6.25 3.88
C THR A 83 4.85 -5.49 3.61
N GLY A 84 4.90 -4.43 2.80
CA GLY A 84 3.75 -3.60 2.46
C GLY A 84 4.10 -2.44 1.57
N PHE A 85 3.17 -1.50 1.51
CA PHE A 85 3.25 -0.28 0.69
C PHE A 85 3.01 0.97 1.54
N TYR A 86 3.56 2.10 1.10
CA TYR A 86 3.12 3.41 1.55
C TYR A 86 2.17 4.04 0.54
N LEU A 87 1.08 4.61 1.07
CA LEU A 87 0.16 5.48 0.33
C LEU A 87 0.17 6.85 0.99
N LEU A 88 0.53 7.88 0.23
CA LEU A 88 0.51 9.29 0.66
C LEU A 88 -0.67 9.99 0.00
N LEU A 89 -1.54 10.57 0.82
CA LEU A 89 -2.69 11.34 0.37
C LEU A 89 -2.66 12.76 0.94
N ALA A 90 -3.09 13.72 0.12
CA ALA A 90 -3.36 15.08 0.58
C ALA A 90 -4.59 15.10 1.50
N GLY A 91 -4.46 15.75 2.63
CA GLY A 91 -5.51 15.90 3.64
C GLY A 91 -5.16 15.25 4.97
N GLU A 92 -5.89 15.64 6.00
CA GLU A 92 -5.84 15.02 7.34
C GLU A 92 -6.87 13.89 7.39
N LEU A 93 -6.41 12.66 7.17
CA LEU A 93 -7.27 11.50 6.95
C LEU A 93 -7.03 10.42 8.03
N SER A 94 -8.05 9.58 8.27
CA SER A 94 -7.95 8.40 9.12
C SER A 94 -7.90 7.11 8.29
N SER A 95 -7.51 6.00 8.92
CA SER A 95 -7.49 4.68 8.28
C SER A 95 -8.90 4.28 7.79
N GLU A 96 -9.92 4.55 8.60
CA GLU A 96 -11.32 4.25 8.27
C GLU A 96 -11.80 5.04 7.06
N ALA A 97 -11.40 6.31 6.93
CA ALA A 97 -11.81 7.17 5.82
C ALA A 97 -11.33 6.64 4.46
N ILE A 98 -10.16 6.02 4.41
CA ILE A 98 -9.58 5.49 3.17
C ILE A 98 -9.77 3.97 3.00
N LEU A 99 -10.34 3.30 3.97
CA LEU A 99 -10.55 1.84 3.91
C LEU A 99 -11.31 1.40 2.65
N PRO A 100 -12.38 2.09 2.22
CA PRO A 100 -13.06 1.73 0.97
C PRO A 100 -12.17 1.89 -0.28
N LEU A 101 -11.34 2.94 -0.33
CA LEU A 101 -10.40 3.18 -1.44
C LEU A 101 -9.37 2.04 -1.53
N VAL A 102 -8.73 1.70 -0.39
CA VAL A 102 -7.69 0.67 -0.34
C VAL A 102 -8.29 -0.71 -0.62
N THR A 103 -9.46 -1.00 -0.07
CA THR A 103 -10.19 -2.26 -0.34
C THR A 103 -10.51 -2.40 -1.83
N GLY A 104 -11.00 -1.34 -2.47
CA GLY A 104 -11.26 -1.31 -3.90
C GLY A 104 -10.01 -1.49 -4.75
N CYS A 105 -8.90 -0.85 -4.36
CA CYS A 105 -7.61 -0.98 -5.04
C CYS A 105 -7.10 -2.44 -5.02
N PHE A 106 -7.09 -3.08 -3.86
CA PHE A 106 -6.59 -4.45 -3.75
C PHE A 106 -7.57 -5.49 -4.33
N LYS A 107 -8.87 -5.21 -4.34
CA LYS A 107 -9.83 -5.97 -5.15
C LYS A 107 -9.50 -5.89 -6.63
N PHE A 108 -9.28 -4.69 -7.15
CA PHE A 108 -8.90 -4.48 -8.56
C PHE A 108 -7.65 -5.27 -8.93
N ILE A 109 -6.59 -5.23 -8.10
CA ILE A 109 -5.35 -5.99 -8.36
C ILE A 109 -5.61 -7.50 -8.33
N ALA A 110 -6.37 -7.97 -7.34
CA ALA A 110 -6.68 -9.40 -7.17
C ALA A 110 -7.46 -10.00 -8.34
N GLU A 111 -8.33 -9.19 -8.96
CA GLU A 111 -9.20 -9.61 -10.06
C GLU A 111 -8.66 -9.19 -11.45
N TYR A 112 -7.48 -8.56 -11.50
CA TYR A 112 -6.95 -8.00 -12.74
C TYR A 112 -6.67 -9.08 -13.80
N GLU A 113 -7.08 -8.78 -15.03
CA GLU A 113 -6.82 -9.60 -16.21
C GLU A 113 -6.19 -8.74 -17.32
N GLY A 114 -5.25 -9.30 -18.06
CA GLY A 114 -4.59 -8.65 -19.16
C GLY A 114 -3.16 -8.21 -18.89
N GLU A 115 -2.64 -7.36 -19.75
CA GLU A 115 -1.28 -6.82 -19.63
C GLU A 115 -1.22 -5.76 -18.51
N ILE A 116 -0.14 -5.80 -17.73
CA ILE A 116 0.07 -4.81 -16.67
C ILE A 116 0.32 -3.44 -17.32
N PRO A 117 -0.38 -2.38 -16.90
CA PRO A 117 -0.15 -1.04 -17.41
C PRO A 117 1.30 -0.60 -17.27
N GLY A 118 1.89 -0.03 -18.32
CA GLY A 118 3.29 0.41 -18.32
C GLY A 118 4.32 -0.72 -18.41
N ALA A 119 3.93 -1.96 -18.69
CA ALA A 119 4.83 -3.11 -18.81
C ALA A 119 5.59 -3.11 -20.16
N SER A 120 6.29 -2.03 -20.47
CA SER A 120 7.10 -1.90 -21.69
C SER A 120 8.44 -1.26 -21.39
N ALA A 121 9.44 -1.54 -22.24
CA ALA A 121 10.77 -0.93 -22.13
C ALA A 121 10.74 0.61 -22.24
N ARG A 122 9.70 1.16 -22.85
CA ARG A 122 9.51 2.60 -23.00
C ARG A 122 9.00 3.25 -21.71
N ASP A 123 8.13 2.55 -20.99
CA ASP A 123 7.33 3.12 -19.92
C ASP A 123 7.87 2.74 -18.53
N CYS A 124 8.67 1.68 -18.44
CA CYS A 124 9.21 1.16 -17.17
C CYS A 124 10.70 0.84 -17.30
N GLY A 125 11.46 1.24 -16.26
CA GLY A 125 12.91 1.01 -16.21
C GLY A 125 13.31 -0.47 -16.03
N ASN A 126 12.37 -1.35 -15.65
CA ASN A 126 12.60 -2.79 -15.44
C ASN A 126 11.34 -3.62 -15.74
N TYR A 127 10.79 -3.44 -16.93
CA TYR A 127 9.49 -3.99 -17.32
C TYR A 127 9.43 -5.53 -17.37
N LEU A 128 10.56 -6.23 -17.37
CA LEU A 128 10.60 -7.69 -17.31
C LEU A 128 10.48 -8.27 -15.90
N ASP A 129 10.63 -7.43 -14.85
CA ASP A 129 10.51 -7.84 -13.45
C ASP A 129 9.07 -7.62 -12.94
N LEU A 130 8.11 -8.30 -13.55
CA LEU A 130 6.68 -8.20 -13.23
C LEU A 130 6.07 -9.61 -13.12
N ASN A 131 5.41 -9.90 -11.99
CA ASN A 131 4.77 -11.19 -11.72
C ASN A 131 3.30 -10.98 -11.35
N LEU A 132 2.42 -10.98 -12.35
CA LEU A 132 0.99 -10.78 -12.15
C LEU A 132 0.33 -11.89 -11.30
N PRO A 133 0.57 -13.19 -11.53
CA PRO A 133 -0.05 -14.24 -10.71
C PRO A 133 0.23 -14.09 -9.22
N MET A 134 1.47 -13.78 -8.83
CA MET A 134 1.83 -13.58 -7.43
C MET A 134 1.35 -12.23 -6.88
N ALA A 135 1.31 -11.18 -7.69
CA ALA A 135 0.68 -9.92 -7.32
C ALA A 135 -0.80 -10.11 -6.97
N LYS A 136 -1.54 -10.87 -7.79
CA LYS A 136 -2.94 -11.24 -7.54
C LYS A 136 -3.11 -12.05 -6.25
N TYR A 137 -2.20 -12.99 -5.97
CA TYR A 137 -2.21 -13.77 -4.73
C TYR A 137 -2.11 -12.89 -3.48
N TRP A 138 -1.09 -12.02 -3.43
CA TRP A 138 -0.90 -11.11 -2.29
C TRP A 138 -2.02 -10.09 -2.16
N ALA A 139 -2.49 -9.55 -3.28
CA ALA A 139 -3.59 -8.59 -3.29
C ALA A 139 -4.90 -9.23 -2.81
N LYS A 140 -5.20 -10.46 -3.23
CA LYS A 140 -6.38 -11.20 -2.76
C LYS A 140 -6.33 -11.43 -1.25
N ARG A 141 -5.19 -11.87 -0.73
CA ARG A 141 -5.00 -12.08 0.70
C ARG A 141 -5.24 -10.81 1.51
N TYR A 142 -4.67 -9.67 1.07
CA TYR A 142 -4.85 -8.40 1.75
C TYR A 142 -6.29 -7.86 1.58
N TYR A 143 -6.89 -8.00 0.42
CA TYR A 143 -8.30 -7.67 0.18
C TYR A 143 -9.25 -8.43 1.13
N GLU A 144 -9.01 -9.72 1.33
CA GLU A 144 -9.81 -10.53 2.26
C GLU A 144 -9.69 -10.04 3.70
N LEU A 145 -8.50 -9.62 4.14
CA LEU A 145 -8.31 -8.96 5.43
C LEU A 145 -9.09 -7.64 5.52
N LEU A 146 -8.94 -6.76 4.53
CA LEU A 146 -9.56 -5.42 4.54
C LEU A 146 -11.08 -5.47 4.60
N ARG A 147 -11.72 -6.49 4.01
CA ARG A 147 -13.17 -6.64 4.03
C ARG A 147 -13.77 -6.85 5.43
N THR A 148 -13.00 -7.38 6.33
CA THR A 148 -13.42 -7.74 7.69
C THR A 148 -12.40 -7.28 8.73
N ILE A 149 -11.70 -6.19 8.42
CA ILE A 149 -10.57 -5.73 9.21
C ILE A 149 -10.99 -5.41 10.65
N PRO A 150 -10.34 -5.98 11.65
CA PRO A 150 -10.59 -5.64 13.05
C PRO A 150 -10.09 -4.21 13.35
N GLU A 151 -10.72 -3.53 14.32
CA GLU A 151 -10.36 -2.15 14.70
C GLU A 151 -8.90 -2.03 15.15
N ASP A 152 -8.36 -3.03 15.83
CA ASP A 152 -6.96 -3.08 16.28
C ASP A 152 -5.94 -3.19 15.13
N ARG A 153 -6.41 -3.38 13.88
CA ARG A 153 -5.59 -3.38 12.67
C ARG A 153 -5.69 -2.08 11.87
N LEU A 154 -6.36 -1.07 12.43
CA LEU A 154 -6.47 0.29 11.90
C LEU A 154 -5.62 1.30 12.69
N VAL A 155 -5.07 0.87 13.82
CA VAL A 155 -4.21 1.67 14.71
C VAL A 155 -2.96 0.86 15.04
N TYR A 156 -1.79 1.52 15.08
CA TYR A 156 -0.55 0.84 15.44
C TYR A 156 -0.62 0.25 16.86
N PRO A 157 -0.02 -0.94 17.07
CA PRO A 157 0.08 -1.53 18.39
C PRO A 157 0.93 -0.63 19.32
N GLU A 158 0.53 -0.55 20.59
CA GLU A 158 1.27 0.13 21.66
C GLU A 158 2.46 -0.70 22.17
#